data_2fc7d107dd335cbd4acaaaee1f00fb39
#
_entry.id   2fc7d107dd335cbd4acaaaee1f00fb39
#
_cell.length_a   1.000
_cell.length_b   1.000
_cell.length_c   1.000
_cell.angle_alpha   90.00
_cell.angle_beta   90.00
_cell.angle_gamma   90.00
#
_symmetry.space_group_name_H-M   'P 1'
#
loop_
_entity.id
_entity.type
_entity.pdbx_description
1 polymer ?
#
loop_
_entity_poly.entity_id
_entity_poly.type
_entity_poly.pdbx_seq_one_letter_code
_entity_poly.pdbx_strand_id
1 'polypeptide(L)' 'MTYITAIEISSSKISGTVGIETYNGIKILAAASTPVKGYISKGVVRNVDETSNAINYIINTLESSL' A
#
# COMPACT_ATOMS: atom_id res chain seq x y z
N MET A 1 -20.41 -2.55 -5.18
CA MET A 1 -19.49 -1.52 -4.65
C MET A 1 -18.08 -1.81 -5.15
N THR A 2 -17.42 -0.80 -5.67
CA THR A 2 -16.06 -0.97 -6.21
C THR A 2 -15.04 -0.35 -5.25
N TYR A 3 -14.08 -1.17 -4.83
CA TYR A 3 -12.97 -0.68 -4.02
C TYR A 3 -11.88 -0.10 -4.91
N ILE A 4 -11.30 0.97 -4.44
CA ILE A 4 -10.14 1.61 -5.09
C ILE A 4 -8.96 1.42 -4.15
N THR A 5 -7.90 0.81 -4.66
CA THR A 5 -6.70 0.56 -3.88
C THR A 5 -5.52 1.33 -4.48
N ALA A 6 -4.80 2.05 -3.65
CA ALA A 6 -3.60 2.77 -4.06
C ALA A 6 -2.41 2.31 -3.22
N ILE A 7 -1.30 2.06 -3.88
CA ILE A 7 -0.05 1.69 -3.23
C ILE A 7 0.98 2.76 -3.54
N GLU A 8 1.59 3.29 -2.49
CA GLU A 8 2.67 4.28 -2.62
C GLU A 8 3.97 3.67 -2.15
N ILE A 9 4.98 3.77 -2.98
CA ILE A 9 6.32 3.21 -2.70
C ILE A 9 7.30 4.37 -2.57
N SER A 10 7.97 4.44 -1.43
CA SER A 10 9.00 5.43 -1.19
C SER A 10 10.28 4.74 -0.69
N SER A 11 11.35 5.51 -0.54
CA SER A 11 12.63 4.96 -0.07
C SER A 11 12.61 4.53 1.40
N SER A 12 11.62 4.97 2.17
CA SER A 12 11.53 4.69 3.61
C SER A 12 10.38 3.78 3.99
N LYS A 13 9.33 3.73 3.17
CA LYS A 13 8.14 2.92 3.50
C LYS A 13 7.33 2.60 2.26
N ILE A 14 6.50 1.58 2.39
CA ILE A 14 5.44 1.27 1.43
C ILE A 14 4.13 1.48 2.16
N SER A 15 3.22 2.21 1.54
CA SER A 15 1.91 2.52 2.12
C SER A 15 0.81 2.08 1.17
N GLY A 16 -0.32 1.69 1.73
CA GLY A 16 -1.49 1.36 0.93
C GLY A 16 -2.74 1.94 1.55
N THR A 17 -3.67 2.34 0.72
CA THR A 17 -4.99 2.78 1.14
C THR A 17 -6.03 2.09 0.29
N VAL A 18 -7.18 1.82 0.89
CA VAL A 18 -8.34 1.33 0.15
C VAL A 18 -9.53 2.21 0.49
N GLY A 19 -10.30 2.54 -0.52
CA GLY A 19 -11.47 3.37 -0.36
C GLY A 19 -12.57 2.97 -1.32
N ILE A 20 -13.66 3.70 -1.25
CA ILE A 20 -14.78 3.56 -2.18
C ILE A 20 -15.11 4.92 -2.75
N GLU A 21 -15.58 4.90 -3.98
CA GLU A 21 -16.08 6.12 -4.61
C GLU A 21 -17.47 6.41 -4.06
N THR A 22 -17.67 7.65 -3.62
CA THR A 22 -18.96 8.12 -3.12
C THR A 22 -19.41 9.33 -3.92
N TYR A 23 -20.63 9.76 -3.67
CA TYR A 23 -21.18 10.93 -4.33
C TYR A 23 -20.30 12.18 -4.15
N ASN A 24 -19.65 12.31 -3.01
CA ASN A 24 -18.84 13.49 -2.66
C ASN A 24 -17.34 13.27 -2.85
N GLY A 25 -16.93 12.17 -3.46
CA GLY A 25 -15.52 11.87 -3.66
C GLY A 25 -15.18 10.46 -3.23
N ILE A 26 -13.98 10.27 -2.68
CA ILE A 26 -13.51 8.96 -2.23
C ILE A 26 -13.50 8.91 -0.71
N LYS A 27 -14.12 7.89 -0.15
CA LYS A 27 -14.09 7.62 1.28
C LYS A 27 -13.03 6.59 1.55
N ILE A 28 -12.04 6.92 2.37
CA ILE A 28 -10.99 5.98 2.77
C ILE A 28 -11.54 5.04 3.84
N LEU A 29 -11.44 3.74 3.58
CA LEU A 29 -11.92 2.70 4.48
C LEU A 29 -10.81 2.11 5.34
N ALA A 30 -9.61 1.99 4.79
CA ALA A 30 -8.48 1.42 5.52
C ALA A 30 -7.17 1.95 4.94
N ALA A 31 -6.16 1.98 5.77
CA ALA A 31 -4.81 2.34 5.38
C ALA A 31 -3.81 1.50 6.16
N ALA A 32 -2.69 1.19 5.54
CA ALA A 32 -1.62 0.44 6.16
C ALA A 32 -0.28 0.91 5.60
N SER A 33 0.77 0.76 6.39
CA SER A 33 2.11 1.06 5.91
C SER A 33 3.11 0.12 6.59
N THR A 34 4.24 -0.09 5.93
CA THR A 34 5.33 -0.86 6.50
C THR A 34 6.65 -0.19 6.12
N PRO A 35 7.57 -0.07 7.06
CA PRO A 35 8.88 0.50 6.76
C PRO A 35 9.68 -0.44 5.86
N VAL A 36 10.52 0.14 5.01
CA VAL A 36 11.45 -0.62 4.20
C VAL A 36 12.85 -0.08 4.45
N LYS A 37 13.84 -0.97 4.44
CA LYS A 37 15.22 -0.59 4.66
C LYS A 37 16.07 -1.14 3.53
N GLY A 38 16.50 -0.27 2.64
CA GLY A 38 17.39 -0.64 1.57
C GLY A 38 16.79 -1.45 0.43
N TYR A 39 15.48 -1.71 0.46
CA TYR A 39 14.82 -2.40 -0.66
C TYR A 39 14.61 -1.50 -1.84
N ILE A 40 14.40 -0.22 -1.56
CA ILE A 40 14.06 0.78 -2.56
C ILE A 40 14.99 1.97 -2.34
N SER A 41 15.61 2.43 -3.41
CA SER A 41 16.49 3.59 -3.37
C SER A 41 16.13 4.50 -4.53
N LYS A 42 15.78 5.74 -4.23
CA LYS A 42 15.41 6.75 -5.22
C LYS A 42 14.32 6.24 -6.18
N GLY A 43 13.35 5.49 -5.64
CA GLY A 43 12.28 4.91 -6.44
C GLY A 43 12.64 3.66 -7.21
N VAL A 44 13.87 3.16 -7.08
CA VAL A 44 14.30 1.93 -7.74
C VAL A 44 14.25 0.78 -6.75
N VAL A 45 13.56 -0.30 -7.13
CA VAL A 45 13.46 -1.50 -6.29
C VAL A 45 14.81 -2.21 -6.28
N ARG A 46 15.39 -2.37 -5.09
CA ARG A 46 16.68 -3.02 -4.87
C ARG A 46 16.56 -4.50 -4.51
N ASN A 47 15.49 -4.84 -3.80
CA ASN A 47 15.23 -6.22 -3.38
C ASN A 47 13.79 -6.56 -3.75
N VAL A 48 13.63 -7.33 -4.82
CA VAL A 48 12.31 -7.65 -5.36
C VAL A 48 11.52 -8.53 -4.40
N ASP A 49 12.16 -9.53 -3.79
CA ASP A 49 11.47 -10.46 -2.89
C ASP A 49 10.96 -9.75 -1.64
N GLU A 50 11.79 -8.93 -1.02
CA GLU A 50 11.40 -8.18 0.18
C GLU A 50 10.34 -7.13 -0.14
N THR A 51 10.45 -6.49 -1.29
CA THR A 51 9.46 -5.52 -1.73
C THR A 51 8.12 -6.19 -1.99
N SER A 52 8.13 -7.35 -2.65
CA SER A 52 6.91 -8.12 -2.89
C SER A 52 6.26 -8.56 -1.59
N ASN A 53 7.05 -9.01 -0.62
CA ASN A 53 6.55 -9.42 0.69
C ASN A 53 5.91 -8.23 1.42
N ALA A 54 6.52 -7.06 1.34
CA ALA A 54 5.99 -5.84 1.96
C ALA A 54 4.66 -5.44 1.33
N ILE A 55 4.56 -5.49 0.01
CA ILE A 55 3.32 -5.17 -0.71
C ILE A 55 2.23 -6.17 -0.34
N ASN A 56 2.55 -7.47 -0.29
CA ASN A 56 1.59 -8.50 0.10
C ASN A 56 1.12 -8.30 1.54
N TYR A 57 2.01 -7.91 2.43
CA TYR A 57 1.64 -7.58 3.81
C TYR A 57 0.61 -6.45 3.85
N ILE A 58 0.85 -5.39 3.07
CA ILE A 58 -0.06 -4.25 2.98
C ILE A 58 -1.43 -4.69 2.46
N ILE A 59 -1.44 -5.44 1.36
CA ILE A 59 -2.69 -5.92 0.74
C ILE A 59 -3.47 -6.79 1.72
N ASN A 60 -2.82 -7.74 2.38
CA ASN A 60 -3.48 -8.61 3.34
C ASN A 60 -4.02 -7.84 4.54
N THR A 61 -3.28 -6.84 5.01
CA THR A 61 -3.72 -6.00 6.11
C THR A 61 -4.96 -5.19 5.72
N LEU A 62 -4.97 -4.62 4.52
CA LEU A 62 -6.11 -3.86 4.03
C LEU A 62 -7.33 -4.76 3.87
N GLU A 63 -7.17 -5.96 3.31
CA GLU A 63 -8.28 -6.91 3.15
C GLU A 63 -8.87 -7.32 4.49
N SER A 64 -8.03 -7.52 5.49
CA SER A 64 -8.49 -7.90 6.83
C SER A 64 -9.25 -6.78 7.54
N SER A 65 -9.10 -5.55 7.09
CA SER A 65 -9.73 -4.37 7.68
C SER A 65 -11.10 -4.05 7.06
N LEU A 66 -11.50 -4.80 6.05
CA LEU A 66 -12.75 -4.53 5.33
C LEU A 66 -13.92 -5.40 5.80
#